data_85510fb50a5567cc3e3e61482418da03
#
_entry.id   85510fb50a5567cc3e3e61482418da03
#
_cell.length_a   1.000
_cell.length_b   1.000
_cell.length_c   1.000
_cell.angle_alpha   90.00
_cell.angle_beta   90.00
_cell.angle_gamma   90.00
#
_symmetry.space_group_name_H-M   'P 1'
#
loop_
_entity.id
_entity.type
_entity.pdbx_description
1 polymer ?
#
loop_
_entity_poly.entity_id
_entity_poly.type
_entity_poly.pdbx_seq_one_letter_code
_entity_poly.pdbx_strand_id
1 'polypeptide(L)'
;RDDVESRGLGDVYKRQDVNDADKRARTALEQKAEVDMAEGKTAGHSMLYNFYNYLGWVMICVMVIGVAPVLQVYNRKKLRARIECSSYKFFRLNRELVLGMMFTGCVLSVVFIALSRILIKYDIVSARGGMFILNMLVYACVALSLAFLVSKLTQNEQILSMCANVISLGMAFLCGIFVPREFLSDTVMAIAHFLPAYWYANATDAIDNFTSGSSVIGIFVSMGVQVLFAVLFTLVGVIVDRYKTAGKAMA
;
A
#
# COMPACT_ATOMS: atom_id res chain seq x y z
N ARG A 1 -56.98 54.22 -1.51
CA ARG A 1 -56.05 54.26 -0.32
C ARG A 1 -55.66 52.85 0.11
N ASP A 2 -56.53 51.86 -0.07
CA ASP A 2 -56.29 50.44 0.36
C ASP A 2 -55.33 49.65 -0.51
N ASP A 3 -55.14 50.03 -1.80
CA ASP A 3 -54.23 49.29 -2.72
C ASP A 3 -52.76 49.61 -2.52
N VAL A 4 -52.39 50.70 -1.86
CA VAL A 4 -51.03 51.11 -1.59
C VAL A 4 -50.53 50.43 -0.30
N GLU A 5 -51.42 50.22 0.66
CA GLU A 5 -51.14 49.60 1.94
C GLU A 5 -50.94 48.06 1.80
N SER A 6 -51.71 47.42 0.93
CA SER A 6 -51.58 46.03 0.62
C SER A 6 -50.27 45.64 -0.14
N ARG A 7 -49.81 46.57 -1.03
CA ARG A 7 -48.49 46.40 -1.71
C ARG A 7 -47.30 46.56 -0.77
N GLY A 8 -47.40 47.50 0.19
CA GLY A 8 -46.35 47.71 1.19
C GLY A 8 -46.19 46.52 2.13
N LEU A 9 -47.28 45.87 2.55
CA LEU A 9 -47.27 44.68 3.38
C LEU A 9 -46.66 43.46 2.63
N GLY A 10 -46.97 43.28 1.34
CA GLY A 10 -46.43 42.20 0.54
C GLY A 10 -44.90 42.31 0.35
N ASP A 11 -44.37 43.50 0.20
CA ASP A 11 -42.94 43.75 0.08
C ASP A 11 -42.19 43.58 1.41
N VAL A 12 -42.82 43.89 2.54
CA VAL A 12 -42.26 43.67 3.88
C VAL A 12 -42.18 42.16 4.18
N TYR A 13 -43.24 41.41 3.84
CA TYR A 13 -43.21 39.94 4.00
C TYR A 13 -42.18 39.28 3.12
N LYS A 14 -42.04 39.68 1.86
CA LYS A 14 -40.99 39.17 0.96
C LYS A 14 -39.59 39.49 1.45
N ARG A 15 -39.35 40.67 1.99
CA ARG A 15 -38.05 41.04 2.57
C ARG A 15 -37.75 40.26 3.84
N GLN A 16 -38.78 39.97 4.65
CA GLN A 16 -38.61 39.17 5.88
C GLN A 16 -38.27 37.73 5.56
N ASP A 17 -38.93 37.11 4.56
CA ASP A 17 -38.64 35.76 4.08
C ASP A 17 -37.22 35.63 3.50
N VAL A 18 -36.77 36.64 2.73
CA VAL A 18 -35.39 36.63 2.17
C VAL A 18 -34.35 36.79 3.28
N ASN A 19 -34.60 37.65 4.28
CA ASN A 19 -33.68 37.82 5.42
C ASN A 19 -33.63 36.60 6.31
N ASP A 20 -34.74 35.90 6.49
CA ASP A 20 -34.78 34.66 7.28
C ASP A 20 -34.13 33.51 6.51
N ALA A 21 -34.27 33.44 5.20
CA ALA A 21 -33.55 32.47 4.35
C ALA A 21 -32.03 32.71 4.36
N ASP A 22 -31.61 34.00 4.28
CA ASP A 22 -30.18 34.35 4.36
C ASP A 22 -29.57 34.05 5.75
N LYS A 23 -30.32 34.33 6.82
CA LYS A 23 -29.89 33.91 8.18
C LYS A 23 -29.78 32.42 8.33
N ARG A 24 -30.75 31.63 7.84
CA ARG A 24 -30.70 30.16 7.88
C ARG A 24 -29.52 29.61 7.06
N ALA A 25 -29.26 30.20 5.88
CA ALA A 25 -28.11 29.82 5.06
C ALA A 25 -26.77 30.13 5.76
N ARG A 26 -26.64 31.29 6.39
CA ARG A 26 -25.44 31.66 7.16
C ARG A 26 -25.24 30.77 8.36
N THR A 27 -26.28 30.47 9.13
CA THR A 27 -26.22 29.58 10.29
C THR A 27 -25.86 28.14 9.85
N ALA A 28 -26.40 27.68 8.71
CA ALA A 28 -26.04 26.37 8.16
C ALA A 28 -24.58 26.31 7.65
N LEU A 29 -24.08 27.42 7.09
CA LEU A 29 -22.67 27.54 6.68
C LEU A 29 -21.73 27.61 7.90
N GLU A 30 -22.11 28.35 8.93
CA GLU A 30 -21.36 28.43 10.19
C GLU A 30 -21.33 27.08 10.92
N GLN A 31 -22.46 26.38 10.99
CA GLN A 31 -22.52 25.01 11.54
C GLN A 31 -21.68 24.05 10.72
N LYS A 32 -21.68 24.14 9.39
CA LYS A 32 -20.83 23.31 8.54
C LYS A 32 -19.34 23.64 8.71
N ALA A 33 -19.01 24.92 8.85
CA ALA A 33 -17.63 25.33 9.13
C ALA A 33 -17.16 24.91 10.53
N GLU A 34 -18.06 24.94 11.52
CA GLU A 34 -17.76 24.47 12.88
C GLU A 34 -17.64 22.95 12.96
N VAL A 35 -18.44 22.21 12.19
CA VAL A 35 -18.31 20.76 12.03
C VAL A 35 -16.99 20.42 11.33
N ASP A 36 -16.61 21.11 10.25
CA ASP A 36 -15.33 20.90 9.57
C ASP A 36 -14.12 21.23 10.47
N MET A 37 -14.24 22.19 11.41
CA MET A 37 -13.21 22.47 12.42
C MET A 37 -13.25 21.50 13.61
N ALA A 38 -14.40 20.97 13.97
CA ALA A 38 -14.55 19.97 15.03
C ALA A 38 -14.14 18.56 14.54
N GLU A 39 -14.36 18.25 13.26
CA GLU A 39 -13.89 17.01 12.62
C GLU A 39 -12.36 16.94 12.48
N GLY A 40 -11.65 18.03 12.67
CA GLY A 40 -10.20 17.96 12.94
C GLY A 40 -9.84 17.18 14.21
N LYS A 41 -10.85 16.69 14.95
CA LYS A 41 -10.73 15.74 16.08
C LYS A 41 -11.38 14.39 15.84
N THR A 42 -11.98 14.14 14.68
CA THR A 42 -12.29 12.75 14.29
C THR A 42 -10.98 12.04 14.14
N ALA A 43 -10.81 10.97 14.88
CA ALA A 43 -9.70 10.03 14.94
C ALA A 43 -8.85 9.96 13.64
N GLY A 44 -8.23 11.06 13.29
CA GLY A 44 -7.31 11.15 12.18
C GLY A 44 -6.09 10.33 12.57
N HIS A 45 -5.86 9.26 11.86
CA HIS A 45 -4.61 8.52 11.96
C HIS A 45 -3.42 9.47 11.94
N SER A 46 -2.38 9.16 12.68
CA SER A 46 -1.17 9.99 12.73
C SER A 46 -0.61 10.21 11.32
N MET A 47 0.05 11.34 11.09
CA MET A 47 0.72 11.59 9.81
C MET A 47 1.71 10.48 9.48
N LEU A 48 2.29 9.86 10.50
CA LEU A 48 3.17 8.72 10.38
C LEU A 48 2.43 7.48 9.87
N TYR A 49 1.25 7.20 10.40
CA TYR A 49 0.38 6.12 9.90
C TYR A 49 0.07 6.28 8.42
N ASN A 50 -0.41 7.46 8.03
CA ASN A 50 -0.76 7.72 6.63
C ASN A 50 0.43 7.50 5.69
N PHE A 51 1.62 7.97 6.08
CA PHE A 51 2.84 7.74 5.30
C PHE A 51 3.14 6.25 5.13
N TYR A 52 3.19 5.49 6.24
CA TYR A 52 3.50 4.06 6.17
C TYR A 52 2.38 3.25 5.52
N ASN A 53 1.12 3.64 5.68
CA ASN A 53 0.00 2.98 5.01
C ASN A 53 0.10 3.10 3.48
N TYR A 54 0.27 4.32 2.94
CA TYR A 54 0.49 4.53 1.50
C TYR A 54 1.78 3.90 0.98
N LEU A 55 2.79 3.81 1.83
CA LEU A 55 4.05 3.14 1.49
C LEU A 55 3.85 1.68 1.11
N GLY A 56 2.84 1.00 1.65
CA GLY A 56 2.49 -0.36 1.27
C GLY A 56 2.20 -0.51 -0.23
N TRP A 57 1.45 0.41 -0.82
CA TRP A 57 1.24 0.44 -2.27
C TRP A 57 2.53 0.76 -3.04
N VAL A 58 3.24 1.82 -2.63
CA VAL A 58 4.47 2.28 -3.27
C VAL A 58 5.53 1.19 -3.27
N MET A 59 5.68 0.44 -2.18
CA MET A 59 6.66 -0.64 -2.05
C MET A 59 6.45 -1.74 -3.09
N ILE A 60 5.23 -2.23 -3.29
CA ILE A 60 4.96 -3.23 -4.33
C ILE A 60 5.29 -2.65 -5.70
N CYS A 61 4.79 -1.44 -5.99
CA CYS A 61 4.99 -0.81 -7.28
C CYS A 61 6.48 -0.64 -7.61
N VAL A 62 7.24 -0.03 -6.70
CA VAL A 62 8.67 0.25 -6.89
C VAL A 62 9.50 -1.03 -6.93
N MET A 63 9.21 -2.02 -6.07
CA MET A 63 9.96 -3.27 -6.06
C MET A 63 9.70 -4.10 -7.32
N VAL A 64 8.44 -4.19 -7.78
CA VAL A 64 8.13 -4.96 -8.99
C VAL A 64 8.70 -4.27 -10.23
N ILE A 65 8.49 -2.95 -10.38
CA ILE A 65 9.00 -2.22 -11.55
C ILE A 65 10.53 -2.12 -11.55
N GLY A 66 11.15 -1.96 -10.38
CA GLY A 66 12.60 -1.79 -10.27
C GLY A 66 13.39 -3.11 -10.33
N VAL A 67 12.89 -4.17 -9.69
CA VAL A 67 13.64 -5.42 -9.52
C VAL A 67 13.29 -6.47 -10.58
N ALA A 68 12.02 -6.58 -10.96
CA ALA A 68 11.60 -7.65 -11.87
C ALA A 68 12.21 -7.55 -13.29
N PRO A 69 12.44 -6.38 -13.91
CA PRO A 69 13.16 -6.29 -15.20
C PRO A 69 14.60 -6.80 -15.11
N VAL A 70 15.29 -6.51 -14.02
CA VAL A 70 16.66 -7.01 -13.80
C VAL A 70 16.67 -8.54 -13.79
N LEU A 71 15.73 -9.14 -13.09
CA LEU A 71 15.57 -10.59 -13.05
C LEU A 71 15.19 -11.20 -14.40
N GLN A 72 14.40 -10.47 -15.21
CA GLN A 72 14.04 -10.91 -16.56
C GLN A 72 15.25 -11.04 -17.49
N VAL A 73 16.25 -10.14 -17.38
CA VAL A 73 17.47 -10.23 -18.17
C VAL A 73 18.17 -11.57 -17.97
N TYR A 74 18.25 -12.05 -16.71
CA TYR A 74 18.83 -13.34 -16.38
C TYR A 74 17.97 -14.54 -16.84
N ASN A 75 16.68 -14.34 -17.07
CA ASN A 75 15.78 -15.35 -17.61
C ASN A 75 15.80 -15.44 -19.16
N ARG A 76 16.49 -14.53 -19.87
CA ARG A 76 16.61 -14.56 -21.35
C ARG A 76 17.33 -15.83 -21.79
N LYS A 77 16.74 -16.53 -22.77
CA LYS A 77 17.25 -17.83 -23.26
C LYS A 77 18.74 -17.80 -23.61
N LYS A 78 19.21 -16.75 -24.32
CA LYS A 78 20.61 -16.62 -24.76
C LYS A 78 21.60 -16.49 -23.60
N LEU A 79 21.25 -15.74 -22.56
CA LEU A 79 22.09 -15.55 -21.38
C LEU A 79 22.13 -16.81 -20.53
N ARG A 80 20.97 -17.44 -20.34
CA ARG A 80 20.83 -18.67 -19.57
C ARG A 80 21.63 -19.83 -20.20
N ALA A 81 21.54 -20.01 -21.54
CA ALA A 81 22.34 -21.01 -22.25
C ALA A 81 23.85 -20.78 -22.09
N ARG A 82 24.32 -19.54 -22.12
CA ARG A 82 25.75 -19.22 -21.87
C ARG A 82 26.17 -19.55 -20.44
N ILE A 83 25.30 -19.30 -19.47
CA ILE A 83 25.59 -19.62 -18.06
C ILE A 83 25.58 -21.14 -17.85
N GLU A 84 24.67 -21.87 -18.48
CA GLU A 84 24.60 -23.34 -18.40
C GLU A 84 25.83 -24.01 -19.05
N CYS A 85 26.40 -23.42 -20.11
CA CYS A 85 27.66 -23.89 -20.71
C CYS A 85 28.90 -23.49 -19.91
N SER A 86 28.80 -22.61 -18.95
CA SER A 86 29.91 -22.25 -18.07
C SER A 86 29.98 -23.14 -16.85
N SER A 87 31.15 -23.26 -16.21
CA SER A 87 31.33 -23.97 -14.93
C SER A 87 30.55 -23.36 -13.76
N TYR A 88 29.68 -22.40 -14.02
CA TYR A 88 28.94 -21.66 -12.99
C TYR A 88 27.73 -22.47 -12.50
N LYS A 89 27.77 -22.93 -11.26
CA LYS A 89 26.68 -23.71 -10.69
C LYS A 89 25.41 -22.91 -10.59
N PHE A 90 24.30 -23.42 -11.12
CA PHE A 90 22.95 -22.83 -11.08
C PHE A 90 22.55 -22.32 -9.69
N PHE A 91 22.91 -23.05 -8.63
CA PHE A 91 22.64 -22.66 -7.26
C PHE A 91 23.37 -21.37 -6.84
N ARG A 92 24.60 -21.18 -7.33
CA ARG A 92 25.39 -19.98 -7.05
C ARG A 92 24.79 -18.74 -7.70
N LEU A 93 24.33 -18.86 -8.94
CA LEU A 93 23.64 -17.78 -9.66
C LEU A 93 22.37 -17.35 -8.92
N ASN A 94 21.51 -18.30 -8.56
CA ASN A 94 20.27 -17.97 -7.84
C ASN A 94 20.54 -17.29 -6.49
N ARG A 95 21.58 -17.73 -5.77
CA ARG A 95 21.97 -17.09 -4.51
C ARG A 95 22.43 -15.66 -4.71
N GLU A 96 23.23 -15.38 -5.75
CA GLU A 96 23.69 -14.03 -6.06
C GLU A 96 22.55 -13.12 -6.50
N LEU A 97 21.60 -13.65 -7.27
CA LEU A 97 20.38 -12.92 -7.63
C LEU A 97 19.55 -12.57 -6.40
N VAL A 98 19.32 -13.50 -5.50
CA VAL A 98 18.60 -13.26 -4.24
C VAL A 98 19.33 -12.22 -3.38
N LEU A 99 20.65 -12.31 -3.25
CA LEU A 99 21.44 -11.32 -2.52
C LEU A 99 21.34 -9.93 -3.15
N GLY A 100 21.41 -9.83 -4.49
CA GLY A 100 21.21 -8.58 -5.21
C GLY A 100 19.82 -7.97 -4.99
N MET A 101 18.79 -8.81 -5.01
CA MET A 101 17.41 -8.39 -4.70
C MET A 101 17.29 -7.86 -3.26
N MET A 102 17.84 -8.61 -2.29
CA MET A 102 17.82 -8.20 -0.88
C MET A 102 18.59 -6.89 -0.67
N PHE A 103 19.74 -6.75 -1.33
CA PHE A 103 20.51 -5.50 -1.29
C PHE A 103 19.70 -4.31 -1.83
N THR A 104 19.07 -4.46 -3.00
CA THR A 104 18.21 -3.44 -3.59
C THR A 104 17.04 -3.10 -2.66
N GLY A 105 16.40 -4.11 -2.08
CA GLY A 105 15.33 -3.94 -1.10
C GLY A 105 15.78 -3.18 0.15
N CYS A 106 16.96 -3.49 0.68
CA CYS A 106 17.57 -2.77 1.79
C CYS A 106 17.83 -1.30 1.43
N VAL A 107 18.44 -1.02 0.29
CA VAL A 107 18.73 0.35 -0.15
C VAL A 107 17.43 1.16 -0.26
N LEU A 108 16.41 0.62 -0.92
CA LEU A 108 15.11 1.29 -1.04
C LEU A 108 14.45 1.49 0.33
N SER A 109 14.52 0.51 1.22
CA SER A 109 13.99 0.65 2.58
C SER A 109 14.70 1.77 3.36
N VAL A 110 16.02 1.88 3.25
CA VAL A 110 16.78 2.98 3.88
C VAL A 110 16.36 4.33 3.30
N VAL A 111 16.15 4.43 1.99
CA VAL A 111 15.65 5.66 1.35
C VAL A 111 14.28 6.05 1.91
N PHE A 112 13.35 5.11 2.05
CA PHE A 112 12.01 5.39 2.59
C PHE A 112 12.06 5.76 4.08
N ILE A 113 12.94 5.14 4.87
CA ILE A 113 13.16 5.53 6.28
C ILE A 113 13.71 6.96 6.35
N ALA A 114 14.68 7.29 5.53
CA ALA A 114 15.25 8.64 5.47
C ALA A 114 14.20 9.67 5.04
N LEU A 115 13.39 9.35 4.02
CA LEU A 115 12.29 10.18 3.55
C LEU A 115 11.23 10.41 4.64
N SER A 116 10.83 9.37 5.36
CA SER A 116 9.94 9.45 6.52
C SER A 116 10.47 10.43 7.58
N ARG A 117 11.77 10.36 7.88
CA ARG A 117 12.42 11.23 8.84
C ARG A 117 12.44 12.70 8.42
N ILE A 118 12.70 12.94 7.12
CA ILE A 118 12.76 14.30 6.56
C ILE A 118 11.37 14.95 6.52
N LEU A 119 10.36 14.20 6.07
CA LEU A 119 9.01 14.74 5.86
C LEU A 119 8.23 14.92 7.17
N ILE A 120 8.31 13.95 8.07
CA ILE A 120 7.42 13.88 9.25
C ILE A 120 8.11 14.38 10.50
N LYS A 121 9.45 14.52 10.49
CA LYS A 121 10.29 14.92 11.66
C LYS A 121 10.01 14.08 12.91
N TYR A 122 9.61 12.82 12.70
CA TYR A 122 9.25 11.91 13.77
C TYR A 122 10.47 11.28 14.44
N ASP A 123 10.36 11.00 15.73
CA ASP A 123 11.42 10.33 16.47
C ASP A 123 11.43 8.83 16.18
N ILE A 124 12.35 8.40 15.30
CA ILE A 124 12.52 7.00 14.86
C ILE A 124 12.83 6.08 16.05
N VAL A 125 13.43 6.63 17.11
CA VAL A 125 13.82 5.89 18.31
C VAL A 125 12.62 5.52 19.19
N SER A 126 11.44 6.10 18.92
CA SER A 126 10.23 5.72 19.67
C SER A 126 9.82 4.26 19.32
N ALA A 127 9.27 3.56 20.31
CA ALA A 127 8.80 2.18 20.11
C ALA A 127 7.83 2.02 18.93
N ARG A 128 6.93 3.00 18.72
CA ARG A 128 6.01 3.01 17.57
C ARG A 128 6.76 3.15 16.24
N GLY A 129 7.71 4.07 16.15
CA GLY A 129 8.51 4.27 14.93
C GLY A 129 9.29 3.01 14.54
N GLY A 130 9.89 2.36 15.51
CA GLY A 130 10.58 1.09 15.31
C GLY A 130 9.67 -0.02 14.78
N MET A 131 8.42 -0.11 15.29
CA MET A 131 7.44 -1.08 14.82
C MET A 131 6.98 -0.79 13.39
N PHE A 132 6.76 0.47 13.00
CA PHE A 132 6.45 0.84 11.61
C PHE A 132 7.58 0.45 10.66
N ILE A 133 8.83 0.73 11.03
CA ILE A 133 10.00 0.36 10.23
C ILE A 133 10.10 -1.16 10.10
N LEU A 134 9.91 -1.90 11.19
CA LEU A 134 9.94 -3.36 11.16
C LEU A 134 8.86 -3.93 10.24
N ASN A 135 7.61 -3.44 10.35
CA ASN A 135 6.51 -3.85 9.47
C ASN A 135 6.83 -3.57 8.00
N MET A 136 7.39 -2.39 7.70
CA MET A 136 7.82 -2.02 6.35
C MET A 136 8.92 -2.97 5.83
N LEU A 137 9.92 -3.33 6.64
CA LEU A 137 11.00 -4.24 6.23
C LEU A 137 10.48 -5.65 5.94
N VAL A 138 9.57 -6.15 6.76
CA VAL A 138 8.89 -7.44 6.51
C VAL A 138 8.11 -7.39 5.20
N TYR A 139 7.38 -6.30 4.98
CA TYR A 139 6.62 -6.13 3.75
C TYR A 139 7.50 -5.94 2.51
N ALA A 140 8.67 -5.34 2.65
CA ALA A 140 9.65 -5.28 1.57
C ALA A 140 10.07 -6.69 1.09
N CYS A 141 10.19 -7.65 2.00
CA CYS A 141 10.44 -9.05 1.63
C CYS A 141 9.27 -9.65 0.82
N VAL A 142 8.02 -9.30 1.16
CA VAL A 142 6.84 -9.71 0.38
C VAL A 142 6.88 -9.10 -1.03
N ALA A 143 7.14 -7.80 -1.13
CA ALA A 143 7.21 -7.10 -2.40
C ALA A 143 8.33 -7.64 -3.31
N LEU A 144 9.49 -7.97 -2.74
CA LEU A 144 10.61 -8.62 -3.46
C LEU A 144 10.25 -10.02 -3.94
N SER A 145 9.59 -10.84 -3.11
CA SER A 145 9.16 -12.19 -3.50
C SER A 145 8.08 -12.15 -4.60
N LEU A 146 7.20 -11.15 -4.55
CA LEU A 146 6.22 -10.89 -5.61
C LEU A 146 6.91 -10.45 -6.90
N ALA A 147 7.89 -9.54 -6.83
CA ALA A 147 8.70 -9.14 -7.97
C ALA A 147 9.43 -10.34 -8.62
N PHE A 148 9.98 -11.23 -7.80
CA PHE A 148 10.57 -12.49 -8.26
C PHE A 148 9.53 -13.35 -9.00
N LEU A 149 8.37 -13.58 -8.43
CA LEU A 149 7.30 -14.36 -9.05
C LEU A 149 6.87 -13.76 -10.39
N VAL A 150 6.57 -12.45 -10.44
CA VAL A 150 6.12 -11.77 -11.67
C VAL A 150 7.21 -11.82 -12.76
N SER A 151 8.48 -11.70 -12.39
CA SER A 151 9.62 -11.84 -13.34
C SER A 151 9.69 -13.22 -14.02
N LYS A 152 9.15 -14.26 -13.37
CA LYS A 152 9.10 -15.63 -13.94
C LYS A 152 7.87 -15.83 -14.82
N LEU A 153 6.81 -15.07 -14.61
CA LEU A 153 5.55 -15.21 -15.38
C LEU A 153 5.68 -14.63 -16.79
N THR A 154 6.28 -13.46 -16.95
CA THR A 154 6.41 -12.77 -18.24
C THR A 154 7.86 -12.40 -18.58
N GLN A 155 8.15 -12.30 -19.88
CA GLN A 155 9.44 -11.82 -20.40
C GLN A 155 9.30 -10.46 -21.11
N ASN A 156 8.11 -9.90 -21.16
CA ASN A 156 7.84 -8.60 -21.77
C ASN A 156 7.81 -7.53 -20.67
N GLU A 157 8.63 -6.50 -20.79
CA GLU A 157 8.76 -5.40 -19.83
C GLU A 157 7.47 -4.57 -19.72
N GLN A 158 6.73 -4.39 -20.83
CA GLN A 158 5.44 -3.70 -20.80
C GLN A 158 4.40 -4.49 -20.01
N ILE A 159 4.28 -5.79 -20.26
CA ILE A 159 3.35 -6.66 -19.54
C ILE A 159 3.71 -6.67 -18.05
N LEU A 160 5.00 -6.68 -17.71
CA LEU A 160 5.46 -6.62 -16.33
C LEU A 160 5.02 -5.34 -15.63
N SER A 161 5.21 -4.17 -16.27
CA SER A 161 4.77 -2.88 -15.72
C SER A 161 3.24 -2.83 -15.57
N MET A 162 2.50 -3.37 -16.52
CA MET A 162 1.03 -3.47 -16.41
C MET A 162 0.63 -4.36 -15.24
N CYS A 163 1.24 -5.53 -15.08
CA CYS A 163 1.01 -6.43 -13.95
C CYS A 163 1.35 -5.74 -12.62
N ALA A 164 2.47 -5.03 -12.54
CA ALA A 164 2.87 -4.30 -11.34
C ALA A 164 1.80 -3.28 -10.91
N ASN A 165 1.32 -2.48 -11.87
CA ASN A 165 0.28 -1.48 -11.60
C ASN A 165 -1.05 -2.13 -11.21
N VAL A 166 -1.51 -3.14 -11.94
CA VAL A 166 -2.79 -3.82 -11.64
C VAL A 166 -2.73 -4.50 -10.27
N ILE A 167 -1.65 -5.20 -9.95
CA ILE A 167 -1.50 -5.90 -8.67
C ILE A 167 -1.39 -4.88 -7.53
N SER A 168 -0.54 -3.85 -7.65
CA SER A 168 -0.32 -2.87 -6.60
C SER A 168 -1.56 -2.03 -6.33
N LEU A 169 -2.24 -1.54 -7.37
CA LEU A 169 -3.48 -0.78 -7.24
C LEU A 169 -4.63 -1.66 -6.73
N GLY A 170 -4.78 -2.86 -7.28
CA GLY A 170 -5.79 -3.81 -6.83
C GLY A 170 -5.66 -4.11 -5.34
N MET A 171 -4.44 -4.39 -4.87
CA MET A 171 -4.18 -4.60 -3.45
C MET A 171 -4.45 -3.32 -2.63
N ALA A 172 -4.09 -2.13 -3.13
CA ALA A 172 -4.29 -0.88 -2.42
C ALA A 172 -5.77 -0.55 -2.20
N PHE A 173 -6.62 -0.81 -3.20
CA PHE A 173 -8.06 -0.59 -3.09
C PHE A 173 -8.75 -1.65 -2.23
N LEU A 174 -8.42 -2.94 -2.43
CA LEU A 174 -9.09 -4.05 -1.74
C LEU A 174 -8.69 -4.16 -0.26
N CYS A 175 -7.47 -3.77 0.09
CA CYS A 175 -6.93 -3.99 1.43
C CYS A 175 -7.04 -2.80 2.39
N GLY A 176 -7.70 -1.71 1.97
CA GLY A 176 -7.94 -0.58 2.86
C GLY A 176 -6.80 0.44 2.91
N ILE A 177 -5.89 0.44 1.91
CA ILE A 177 -4.80 1.43 1.83
C ILE A 177 -5.33 2.76 1.30
N PHE A 178 -6.14 2.75 0.22
CA PHE A 178 -6.72 3.95 -0.38
C PHE A 178 -8.13 4.25 0.11
N VAL A 179 -8.90 3.22 0.39
CA VAL A 179 -10.27 3.33 0.86
C VAL A 179 -10.32 2.86 2.30
N PRO A 180 -10.78 3.68 3.27
CA PRO A 180 -10.94 3.23 4.64
C PRO A 180 -11.79 1.97 4.71
N ARG A 181 -11.41 1.03 5.56
CA ARG A 181 -12.03 -0.30 5.67
C ARG A 181 -13.51 -0.24 6.02
N GLU A 182 -13.94 0.84 6.68
CA GLU A 182 -15.32 1.09 7.06
C GLU A 182 -16.26 1.22 5.84
N PHE A 183 -15.72 1.58 4.68
CA PHE A 183 -16.48 1.69 3.42
C PHE A 183 -16.41 0.42 2.56
N LEU A 184 -15.66 -0.60 2.98
CA LEU A 184 -15.55 -1.85 2.25
C LEU A 184 -16.63 -2.84 2.72
N SER A 185 -17.26 -3.53 1.77
CA SER A 185 -18.24 -4.58 2.11
C SER A 185 -17.55 -5.81 2.71
N ASP A 186 -18.31 -6.59 3.50
CA ASP A 186 -17.81 -7.82 4.14
C ASP A 186 -17.23 -8.81 3.11
N THR A 187 -17.82 -8.88 1.93
CA THR A 187 -17.32 -9.74 0.84
C THR A 187 -15.94 -9.31 0.35
N VAL A 188 -15.71 -8.00 0.19
CA VAL A 188 -14.40 -7.45 -0.21
C VAL A 188 -13.38 -7.70 0.89
N MET A 189 -13.76 -7.51 2.14
CA MET A 189 -12.90 -7.80 3.29
C MET A 189 -12.50 -9.27 3.37
N ALA A 190 -13.43 -10.20 3.10
CA ALA A 190 -13.12 -11.63 3.03
C ALA A 190 -12.07 -11.95 1.96
N ILE A 191 -12.14 -11.32 0.78
CA ILE A 191 -11.13 -11.46 -0.28
C ILE A 191 -9.81 -10.82 0.14
N ALA A 192 -9.85 -9.65 0.77
CA ALA A 192 -8.66 -8.94 1.22
C ALA A 192 -7.77 -9.77 2.16
N HIS A 193 -8.35 -10.61 3.01
CA HIS A 193 -7.60 -11.50 3.90
C HIS A 193 -6.64 -12.45 3.18
N PHE A 194 -6.91 -12.78 1.91
CA PHE A 194 -6.02 -13.59 1.07
C PHE A 194 -4.90 -12.79 0.42
N LEU A 195 -4.81 -11.49 0.69
CA LEU A 195 -3.81 -10.60 0.12
C LEU A 195 -2.80 -10.15 1.19
N PRO A 196 -1.50 -10.12 0.88
CA PRO A 196 -0.49 -9.72 1.86
C PRO A 196 -0.61 -8.24 2.28
N ALA A 197 -1.11 -7.37 1.40
CA ALA A 197 -1.31 -5.97 1.69
C ALA A 197 -2.34 -5.73 2.81
N TYR A 198 -3.33 -6.61 2.98
CA TYR A 198 -4.26 -6.56 4.09
C TYR A 198 -3.55 -6.68 5.44
N TRP A 199 -2.65 -7.65 5.56
CA TRP A 199 -1.92 -7.92 6.79
C TRP A 199 -0.90 -6.81 7.11
N TYR A 200 -0.32 -6.21 6.06
CA TYR A 200 0.50 -5.03 6.22
C TYR A 200 -0.29 -3.84 6.77
N ALA A 201 -1.42 -3.50 6.15
CA ALA A 201 -2.29 -2.42 6.59
C ALA A 201 -2.87 -2.70 8.00
N ASN A 202 -3.22 -3.97 8.30
CA ASN A 202 -3.70 -4.38 9.62
C ASN A 202 -2.64 -4.20 10.72
N ALA A 203 -1.38 -4.53 10.43
CA ALA A 203 -0.28 -4.26 11.34
C ALA A 203 -0.05 -2.76 11.52
N THR A 204 -0.15 -1.97 10.44
CA THR A 204 -0.02 -0.51 10.46
C THR A 204 -1.09 0.14 11.34
N ASP A 205 -2.35 -0.29 11.23
CA ASP A 205 -3.46 0.16 12.09
C ASP A 205 -3.22 -0.20 13.57
N ALA A 206 -2.79 -1.44 13.81
CA ALA A 206 -2.53 -1.91 15.17
C ALA A 206 -1.35 -1.16 15.83
N ILE A 207 -0.35 -0.75 15.05
CA ILE A 207 0.79 0.04 15.53
C ILE A 207 0.36 1.48 15.85
N ASP A 208 -0.50 2.09 15.02
CA ASP A 208 -0.98 3.45 15.27
C ASP A 208 -1.83 3.53 16.55
N ASN A 209 -2.67 2.53 16.78
CA ASN A 209 -3.49 2.40 17.98
C ASN A 209 -2.72 1.82 19.19
N PHE A 210 -1.43 1.55 19.06
CA PHE A 210 -0.63 0.97 20.12
C PHE A 210 -0.45 1.96 21.27
N THR A 211 -0.92 1.57 22.46
CA THR A 211 -0.70 2.29 23.72
C THR A 211 0.13 1.41 24.66
N SER A 212 0.91 2.03 25.54
CA SER A 212 1.70 1.30 26.54
C SER A 212 0.78 0.41 27.41
N GLY A 213 0.81 -0.89 27.15
CA GLY A 213 -0.07 -1.89 27.78
C GLY A 213 -0.96 -2.66 26.80
N SER A 214 -1.02 -2.26 25.54
CA SER A 214 -1.74 -3.02 24.50
C SER A 214 -0.98 -4.29 24.11
N SER A 215 -1.70 -5.33 23.69
CA SER A 215 -1.10 -6.58 23.22
C SER A 215 -0.40 -6.36 21.89
N VAL A 216 0.91 -6.61 21.84
CA VAL A 216 1.71 -6.60 20.61
C VAL A 216 1.52 -7.87 19.76
N ILE A 217 0.80 -8.88 20.28
CA ILE A 217 0.64 -10.19 19.64
C ILE A 217 0.00 -10.04 18.26
N GLY A 218 -1.05 -9.21 18.12
CA GLY A 218 -1.73 -8.99 16.84
C GLY A 218 -0.81 -8.40 15.77
N ILE A 219 0.12 -7.52 16.15
CA ILE A 219 1.10 -6.92 15.25
C ILE A 219 2.05 -8.01 14.73
N PHE A 220 2.62 -8.82 15.62
CA PHE A 220 3.54 -9.89 15.24
C PHE A 220 2.85 -11.01 14.46
N VAL A 221 1.59 -11.34 14.75
CA VAL A 221 0.80 -12.28 13.94
C VAL A 221 0.65 -11.76 12.52
N SER A 222 0.29 -10.49 12.34
CA SER A 222 0.15 -9.89 11.02
C SER A 222 1.48 -9.88 10.25
N MET A 223 2.58 -9.58 10.92
CA MET A 223 3.93 -9.68 10.32
C MET A 223 4.31 -11.14 9.98
N GLY A 224 3.95 -12.10 10.83
CA GLY A 224 4.16 -13.53 10.58
C GLY A 224 3.44 -14.03 9.33
N VAL A 225 2.19 -13.59 9.14
CA VAL A 225 1.43 -13.91 7.92
C VAL A 225 2.07 -13.29 6.67
N GLN A 226 2.60 -12.07 6.77
CA GLN A 226 3.35 -11.46 5.66
C GLN A 226 4.57 -12.31 5.28
N VAL A 227 5.33 -12.81 6.26
CA VAL A 227 6.48 -13.71 6.00
C VAL A 227 6.01 -14.99 5.31
N LEU A 228 4.88 -15.56 5.71
CA LEU A 228 4.29 -16.73 5.06
C LEU A 228 3.99 -16.44 3.58
N PHE A 229 3.42 -15.29 3.24
CA PHE A 229 3.18 -14.87 1.85
C PHE A 229 4.49 -14.70 1.07
N ALA A 230 5.55 -14.15 1.68
CA ALA A 230 6.85 -14.03 1.04
C ALA A 230 7.43 -15.39 0.68
N VAL A 231 7.36 -16.36 1.58
CA VAL A 231 7.77 -17.74 1.35
C VAL A 231 6.92 -18.37 0.24
N LEU A 232 5.61 -18.23 0.30
CA LEU A 232 4.68 -18.77 -0.70
C LEU A 232 4.99 -18.25 -2.11
N PHE A 233 5.14 -16.93 -2.29
CA PHE A 233 5.46 -16.35 -3.60
C PHE A 233 6.82 -16.80 -4.12
N THR A 234 7.80 -16.93 -3.24
CA THR A 234 9.12 -17.45 -3.60
C THR A 234 9.04 -18.92 -4.07
N LEU A 235 8.31 -19.75 -3.33
CA LEU A 235 8.12 -21.18 -3.71
C LEU A 235 7.40 -21.31 -5.05
N VAL A 236 6.30 -20.59 -5.23
CA VAL A 236 5.56 -20.58 -6.51
C VAL A 236 6.47 -20.11 -7.65
N GLY A 237 7.25 -19.06 -7.44
CA GLY A 237 8.20 -18.56 -8.43
C GLY A 237 9.26 -19.59 -8.83
N VAL A 238 9.80 -20.34 -7.86
CA VAL A 238 10.76 -21.44 -8.11
C VAL A 238 10.10 -22.60 -8.86
N ILE A 239 8.87 -22.95 -8.50
CA ILE A 239 8.11 -24.01 -9.18
C ILE A 239 7.86 -23.61 -10.64
N VAL A 240 7.38 -22.41 -10.90
CA VAL A 240 7.17 -21.88 -12.26
C VAL A 240 8.45 -21.90 -13.08
N ASP A 241 9.59 -21.53 -12.48
CA ASP A 241 10.89 -21.57 -13.14
C ASP A 241 11.30 -22.99 -13.52
N ARG A 242 11.10 -23.95 -12.63
CA ARG A 242 11.38 -25.38 -12.88
C ARG A 242 10.52 -25.95 -14.02
N TYR A 243 9.21 -25.70 -14.00
CA TYR A 243 8.31 -26.17 -15.07
C TYR A 243 8.66 -25.59 -16.45
N LYS A 244 8.99 -24.30 -16.51
CA LYS A 244 9.41 -23.66 -17.76
C LYS A 244 10.76 -24.21 -18.28
N THR A 245 11.62 -24.69 -17.40
CA THR A 245 12.91 -25.28 -17.77
C THR A 245 12.74 -26.72 -18.23
N ALA A 246 11.94 -27.52 -17.54
CA ALA A 246 11.68 -28.91 -17.90
C ALA A 246 10.91 -29.05 -19.23
N GLY A 247 9.89 -28.24 -19.46
CA GLY A 247 9.15 -28.24 -20.72
C GLY A 247 9.96 -27.83 -21.96
N LYS A 248 11.10 -27.13 -21.76
CA LYS A 248 12.03 -26.78 -22.84
C LYS A 248 13.08 -27.84 -23.13
N ALA A 249 13.29 -28.78 -22.22
CA ALA A 249 14.22 -29.89 -22.42
C ALA A 249 13.58 -31.03 -23.23
N MET A 250 12.24 -31.01 -23.37
CA MET A 250 11.47 -32.03 -24.12
C MET A 250 11.00 -31.54 -25.51
N ALA A 251 11.24 -30.27 -25.86
CA ALA A 251 10.92 -29.70 -27.17
C ALA A 251 12.20 -29.31 -27.92
#